data_eeff97ed008e79f93aa0aeeae83020b9
#
_entry.id   eeff97ed008e79f93aa0aeeae83020b9
#
_cell.length_a   1.000
_cell.length_b   1.000
_cell.length_c   1.000
_cell.angle_alpha   90.00
_cell.angle_beta   90.00
_cell.angle_gamma   90.00
#
_symmetry.space_group_name_H-M   'P 1'
#
loop_
_entity.id
_entity.type
_entity.pdbx_description
1 polymer ?
#
loop_
_entity_poly.entity_id
_entity_poly.type
_entity_poly.pdbx_seq_one_letter_code
_entity_poly.pdbx_strand_id
1 'polypeptide(L)'
;MRHRFIALLVLFTVIFFSSAEAQTTARKFEAGKNTFLLDGKPFVVKAAELHYTRIPQAYWDHRIEMCKALGMNTICIYIFWNIHEQEEGKFDFTGQNDIAAFCRAAQKHGMYVIVRPGPYVCAEWEMGGLPWWLLKKKDVALRTLDPYYMERVGIFMKEVGKQLAPLQVNKGGNIIMVQVENEYGSYGTDKPYVSAVRDLVRESGFTDVPLFQCDWSSNFTRNALDDLIWTINFGTGANIDQQFKKLKELRPETPLMCSEFWSGWFDHWGRKHETRPAKDMVQGIKEMLDRNISFSLYMTHGGTTFGHWGGANNPAYSAMCSSYDYDAPISEAGWTTEKYYLLRDLLKTYLPAGEALPEVPAAMPVIEVPEFHFTKVAPLFSNLPDAKQSVDIQPMEQFNQGWGTILYRTTLPEAVTSGTTLKITEVHDWAQIYADGKLLARLDRRKGEFTTTLPALKKGTQLDILVEAMGRVNFDKSIHDRKGITEKVELLSGNQVKELKNWTVYN
;
A
#
# COMPACT_ATOMS: atom_id res chain seq x y z
N MET A 1 45.01 -44.54 -70.15
CA MET A 1 43.75 -43.99 -69.58
C MET A 1 44.05 -43.52 -68.21
N ARG A 2 44.07 -42.18 -67.97
CA ARG A 2 44.43 -41.57 -66.70
C ARG A 2 43.14 -40.94 -66.10
N HIS A 3 42.68 -41.47 -65.00
CA HIS A 3 41.60 -40.87 -64.25
C HIS A 3 42.19 -39.79 -63.31
N ARG A 4 41.72 -38.53 -63.46
CA ARG A 4 42.00 -37.43 -62.58
C ARG A 4 40.88 -37.36 -61.50
N PHE A 5 41.22 -37.56 -60.26
CA PHE A 5 40.35 -37.26 -59.12
C PHE A 5 40.47 -35.77 -58.81
N ILE A 6 39.38 -35.06 -58.86
CA ILE A 6 39.25 -33.68 -58.33
C ILE A 6 38.70 -33.78 -56.92
N ALA A 7 39.52 -33.45 -55.94
CA ALA A 7 39.10 -33.32 -54.56
C ALA A 7 38.52 -31.94 -54.35
N LEU A 8 37.20 -31.85 -53.99
CA LEU A 8 36.50 -30.62 -53.63
C LEU A 8 36.70 -30.35 -52.13
N LEU A 9 37.48 -29.32 -51.79
CA LEU A 9 37.69 -28.87 -50.39
C LEU A 9 36.59 -27.95 -50.06
N VAL A 10 35.61 -28.39 -49.19
CA VAL A 10 34.54 -27.54 -48.64
C VAL A 10 35.10 -26.91 -47.41
N LEU A 11 35.34 -25.60 -47.43
CA LEU A 11 35.77 -24.78 -46.30
C LEU A 11 34.54 -24.40 -45.49
N PHE A 12 34.32 -25.03 -44.33
CA PHE A 12 33.29 -24.63 -43.36
C PHE A 12 33.79 -23.44 -42.53
N THR A 13 33.32 -22.24 -42.86
CA THR A 13 33.55 -21.05 -42.04
C THR A 13 32.54 -21.07 -40.91
N VAL A 14 32.95 -21.47 -39.71
CA VAL A 14 32.14 -21.33 -38.48
C VAL A 14 32.19 -19.87 -38.05
N ILE A 15 31.12 -19.12 -38.30
CA ILE A 15 30.96 -17.77 -37.78
C ILE A 15 30.51 -17.92 -36.33
N PHE A 16 31.43 -17.73 -35.38
CA PHE A 16 31.09 -17.52 -33.99
C PHE A 16 30.39 -16.16 -33.85
N PHE A 17 29.06 -16.14 -33.74
CA PHE A 17 28.37 -15.00 -33.17
C PHE A 17 28.69 -14.96 -31.68
N SER A 18 29.71 -14.21 -31.31
CA SER A 18 29.86 -13.75 -29.95
C SER A 18 28.67 -12.81 -29.69
N SER A 19 27.64 -13.29 -29.01
CA SER A 19 26.70 -12.41 -28.33
C SER A 19 27.53 -11.65 -27.28
N ALA A 20 27.97 -10.44 -27.63
CA ALA A 20 28.46 -9.50 -26.66
C ALA A 20 27.24 -9.18 -25.77
N GLU A 21 27.07 -9.89 -24.66
CA GLU A 21 26.30 -9.36 -23.56
C GLU A 21 26.93 -7.99 -23.25
N ALA A 22 26.19 -6.94 -23.52
CA ALA A 22 26.58 -5.61 -23.14
C ALA A 22 26.77 -5.64 -21.63
N GLN A 23 28.01 -5.67 -21.20
CA GLN A 23 28.40 -5.61 -19.81
C GLN A 23 27.85 -4.27 -19.30
N THR A 24 26.68 -4.29 -18.64
CA THR A 24 26.09 -3.09 -18.03
C THR A 24 27.10 -2.61 -17.00
N THR A 25 27.80 -1.52 -17.33
CA THR A 25 28.75 -0.91 -16.39
C THR A 25 28.00 -0.57 -15.12
N ALA A 26 28.49 -1.09 -13.98
CA ALA A 26 27.93 -0.80 -12.68
C ALA A 26 27.85 0.72 -12.48
N ARG A 27 26.65 1.22 -12.27
CA ARG A 27 26.37 2.64 -12.08
C ARG A 27 26.42 3.00 -10.59
N LYS A 28 26.65 4.25 -10.26
CA LYS A 28 26.70 4.73 -8.88
C LYS A 28 25.68 5.83 -8.68
N PHE A 29 24.79 5.65 -7.69
CA PHE A 29 23.90 6.71 -7.20
C PHE A 29 24.26 7.05 -5.76
N GLU A 30 24.41 8.35 -5.46
CA GLU A 30 24.83 8.81 -4.15
C GLU A 30 24.29 10.21 -3.80
N ALA A 31 24.25 10.54 -2.51
CA ALA A 31 23.99 11.89 -2.04
C ALA A 31 25.27 12.72 -2.22
N GLY A 32 25.21 13.73 -3.09
CA GLY A 32 26.26 14.74 -3.24
C GLY A 32 25.96 15.98 -2.42
N LYS A 33 26.79 17.01 -2.60
CA LYS A 33 26.58 18.32 -1.99
C LYS A 33 25.41 19.05 -2.67
N ASN A 34 24.32 19.28 -1.93
CA ASN A 34 23.08 19.95 -2.38
C ASN A 34 22.36 19.29 -3.56
N THR A 35 22.75 18.12 -4.00
CA THR A 35 22.08 17.38 -5.10
C THR A 35 22.42 15.91 -5.01
N PHE A 36 21.60 15.06 -5.60
CA PHE A 36 21.98 13.68 -5.86
C PHE A 36 22.95 13.60 -7.05
N LEU A 37 23.78 12.56 -7.05
CA LEU A 37 24.70 12.28 -8.13
C LEU A 37 24.40 10.89 -8.74
N LEU A 38 24.40 10.82 -10.05
CA LEU A 38 24.39 9.58 -10.81
C LEU A 38 25.67 9.52 -11.66
N ASP A 39 26.53 8.54 -11.39
CA ASP A 39 27.86 8.42 -11.99
C ASP A 39 28.69 9.72 -11.85
N GLY A 40 28.60 10.34 -10.66
CA GLY A 40 29.30 11.59 -10.33
C GLY A 40 28.70 12.86 -10.96
N LYS A 41 27.60 12.75 -11.73
CA LYS A 41 26.92 13.90 -12.35
C LYS A 41 25.66 14.29 -11.57
N PRO A 42 25.34 15.58 -11.46
CA PRO A 42 24.11 16.02 -10.83
C PRO A 42 22.87 15.33 -11.42
N PHE A 43 21.99 14.84 -10.55
CA PHE A 43 20.79 14.11 -10.92
C PHE A 43 19.60 14.56 -10.06
N VAL A 44 18.64 15.23 -10.67
CA VAL A 44 17.37 15.58 -10.03
C VAL A 44 16.40 14.40 -10.22
N VAL A 45 16.00 13.77 -9.13
CA VAL A 45 15.02 12.70 -9.15
C VAL A 45 13.64 13.30 -9.42
N LYS A 46 12.99 12.87 -10.50
CA LYS A 46 11.62 13.15 -10.86
C LYS A 46 10.87 11.82 -10.84
N ALA A 47 10.43 11.43 -9.64
CA ALA A 47 9.81 10.12 -9.44
C ALA A 47 8.29 10.17 -9.63
N ALA A 48 7.77 9.12 -10.25
CA ALA A 48 6.35 8.81 -10.35
C ALA A 48 6.01 7.71 -9.35
N GLU A 49 5.16 8.01 -8.38
CA GLU A 49 4.64 6.97 -7.48
C GLU A 49 3.59 6.13 -8.19
N LEU A 50 3.86 4.82 -8.29
CA LEU A 50 2.98 3.79 -8.84
C LEU A 50 2.93 2.61 -7.87
N HIS A 51 1.74 2.09 -7.60
CA HIS A 51 1.58 0.89 -6.78
C HIS A 51 1.25 -0.31 -7.68
N TYR A 52 2.22 -1.21 -7.93
CA TYR A 52 2.06 -2.39 -8.80
C TYR A 52 0.84 -3.24 -8.42
N THR A 53 0.46 -3.28 -7.14
CA THR A 53 -0.71 -4.01 -6.64
C THR A 53 -2.05 -3.39 -7.06
N ARG A 54 -2.05 -2.09 -7.39
CA ARG A 54 -3.22 -1.33 -7.84
C ARG A 54 -3.35 -1.26 -9.36
N ILE A 55 -2.41 -1.89 -10.09
CA ILE A 55 -2.35 -1.89 -11.55
C ILE A 55 -2.30 -3.34 -12.00
N PRO A 56 -3.27 -3.86 -12.77
CA PRO A 56 -3.18 -5.20 -13.34
C PRO A 56 -1.85 -5.39 -14.08
N GLN A 57 -1.20 -6.54 -13.87
CA GLN A 57 0.13 -6.83 -14.44
C GLN A 57 0.21 -6.55 -15.95
N ALA A 58 -0.86 -6.86 -16.68
CA ALA A 58 -0.94 -6.63 -18.13
C ALA A 58 -0.82 -5.14 -18.51
N TYR A 59 -0.99 -4.21 -17.57
CA TYR A 59 -0.93 -2.76 -17.80
C TYR A 59 0.31 -2.09 -17.22
N TRP A 60 1.23 -2.82 -16.58
CA TRP A 60 2.44 -2.25 -15.99
C TRP A 60 3.29 -1.49 -17.01
N ASP A 61 3.62 -2.13 -18.15
CA ASP A 61 4.39 -1.48 -19.22
C ASP A 61 3.74 -0.18 -19.67
N HIS A 62 2.42 -0.18 -19.95
CA HIS A 62 1.68 1.02 -20.38
C HIS A 62 1.76 2.16 -19.34
N ARG A 63 1.56 1.88 -18.05
CA ARG A 63 1.63 2.91 -17.01
C ARG A 63 3.04 3.48 -16.83
N ILE A 64 4.06 2.64 -16.95
CA ILE A 64 5.47 3.04 -16.91
C ILE A 64 5.81 3.90 -18.13
N GLU A 65 5.37 3.52 -19.33
CA GLU A 65 5.52 4.32 -20.56
C GLU A 65 4.86 5.68 -20.44
N MET A 66 3.66 5.76 -19.87
CA MET A 66 2.98 7.04 -19.61
C MET A 66 3.79 7.93 -18.67
N CYS A 67 4.39 7.37 -17.60
CA CYS A 67 5.27 8.12 -16.70
C CYS A 67 6.53 8.60 -17.42
N LYS A 68 7.13 7.79 -18.28
CA LYS A 68 8.27 8.18 -19.12
C LYS A 68 7.89 9.30 -20.09
N ALA A 69 6.75 9.17 -20.77
CA ALA A 69 6.24 10.18 -21.67
C ALA A 69 5.85 11.48 -20.95
N LEU A 70 5.44 11.40 -19.70
CA LEU A 70 5.20 12.57 -18.84
C LEU A 70 6.49 13.38 -18.59
N GLY A 71 7.66 12.72 -18.57
CA GLY A 71 8.97 13.34 -18.31
C GLY A 71 9.59 12.92 -16.97
N MET A 72 9.05 11.88 -16.34
CA MET A 72 9.64 11.28 -15.15
C MET A 72 10.87 10.44 -15.52
N ASN A 73 11.81 10.30 -14.59
CA ASN A 73 13.03 9.50 -14.76
C ASN A 73 13.11 8.33 -13.78
N THR A 74 12.21 8.28 -12.81
CA THR A 74 12.22 7.30 -11.72
C THR A 74 10.79 6.86 -11.42
N ILE A 75 10.61 5.58 -11.08
CA ILE A 75 9.37 5.04 -10.51
C ILE A 75 9.59 4.87 -9.01
N CYS A 76 8.63 5.28 -8.19
CA CYS A 76 8.63 5.03 -6.74
C CYS A 76 7.57 3.99 -6.41
N ILE A 77 7.89 2.99 -5.57
CA ILE A 77 6.98 1.91 -5.21
C ILE A 77 6.99 1.61 -3.72
N TYR A 78 5.81 1.39 -3.16
CA TYR A 78 5.66 0.70 -1.88
C TYR A 78 5.66 -0.82 -2.06
N ILE A 79 6.17 -1.55 -1.06
CA ILE A 79 6.03 -3.00 -0.95
C ILE A 79 5.04 -3.31 0.17
N PHE A 80 3.90 -3.86 -0.17
CA PHE A 80 2.82 -4.15 0.78
C PHE A 80 3.03 -5.54 1.38
N TRP A 81 3.46 -5.60 2.63
CA TRP A 81 3.76 -6.87 3.29
C TRP A 81 2.59 -7.84 3.25
N ASN A 82 1.37 -7.36 3.57
CA ASN A 82 0.17 -8.21 3.66
C ASN A 82 -0.26 -8.87 2.35
N ILE A 83 0.11 -8.34 1.18
CA ILE A 83 -0.20 -9.01 -0.08
C ILE A 83 0.80 -10.11 -0.42
N HIS A 84 2.04 -9.96 0.05
CA HIS A 84 3.10 -10.95 -0.16
C HIS A 84 3.08 -12.07 0.88
N GLU A 85 2.51 -11.86 2.07
CA GLU A 85 2.40 -12.84 3.16
C GLU A 85 0.98 -12.81 3.72
N GLN A 86 0.01 -13.28 2.92
CA GLN A 86 -1.42 -13.32 3.33
C GLN A 86 -1.67 -14.32 4.46
N GLU A 87 -0.88 -15.38 4.53
CA GLU A 87 -0.80 -16.34 5.63
C GLU A 87 0.62 -16.34 6.19
N GLU A 88 0.74 -16.37 7.51
CA GLU A 88 2.03 -16.36 8.19
C GLU A 88 2.98 -17.43 7.67
N GLY A 89 4.16 -17.03 7.22
CA GLY A 89 5.21 -17.89 6.67
C GLY A 89 5.02 -18.32 5.22
N LYS A 90 3.94 -17.90 4.55
CA LYS A 90 3.70 -18.21 3.13
C LYS A 90 3.85 -16.96 2.27
N PHE A 91 4.97 -16.87 1.58
CA PHE A 91 5.29 -15.75 0.72
C PHE A 91 4.92 -16.00 -0.75
N ASP A 92 4.39 -14.97 -1.41
CA ASP A 92 4.10 -14.95 -2.83
C ASP A 92 4.71 -13.72 -3.51
N PHE A 93 5.64 -13.95 -4.44
CA PHE A 93 6.27 -12.96 -5.30
C PHE A 93 6.11 -13.34 -6.78
N THR A 94 4.96 -13.91 -7.16
CA THR A 94 4.69 -14.38 -8.51
C THR A 94 3.54 -13.62 -9.18
N GLY A 95 3.48 -13.61 -10.50
CA GLY A 95 2.39 -12.97 -11.25
C GLY A 95 2.19 -11.52 -10.86
N GLN A 96 0.98 -11.17 -10.40
CA GLN A 96 0.63 -9.82 -9.94
C GLN A 96 1.51 -9.32 -8.77
N ASN A 97 2.12 -10.24 -8.01
CA ASN A 97 2.97 -9.94 -6.85
C ASN A 97 4.47 -9.97 -7.20
N ASP A 98 4.88 -10.14 -8.47
CA ASP A 98 6.31 -10.15 -8.87
C ASP A 98 6.89 -8.74 -8.90
N ILE A 99 7.34 -8.28 -7.72
CA ILE A 99 7.95 -6.95 -7.53
C ILE A 99 9.25 -6.79 -8.34
N ALA A 100 9.99 -7.87 -8.54
CA ALA A 100 11.21 -7.83 -9.33
C ALA A 100 10.90 -7.68 -10.83
N ALA A 101 9.83 -8.31 -11.34
CA ALA A 101 9.36 -8.10 -12.69
C ALA A 101 8.90 -6.66 -12.93
N PHE A 102 8.20 -6.05 -11.95
CA PHE A 102 7.81 -4.65 -12.04
C PHE A 102 9.03 -3.71 -12.12
N CYS A 103 10.06 -3.93 -11.28
CA CYS A 103 11.30 -3.16 -11.35
C CYS A 103 12.03 -3.36 -12.69
N ARG A 104 12.07 -4.58 -13.22
CA ARG A 104 12.65 -4.86 -14.55
C ARG A 104 11.85 -4.22 -15.68
N ALA A 105 10.52 -4.14 -15.57
CA ALA A 105 9.69 -3.39 -16.53
C ALA A 105 10.08 -1.90 -16.53
N ALA A 106 10.26 -1.28 -15.34
CA ALA A 106 10.77 0.08 -15.27
C ALA A 106 12.17 0.22 -15.90
N GLN A 107 13.07 -0.72 -15.65
CA GLN A 107 14.41 -0.73 -16.25
C GLN A 107 14.38 -0.82 -17.79
N LYS A 108 13.52 -1.65 -18.34
CA LYS A 108 13.30 -1.79 -19.79
C LYS A 108 12.94 -0.46 -20.46
N HIS A 109 12.16 0.39 -19.75
CA HIS A 109 11.81 1.71 -20.22
C HIS A 109 12.83 2.79 -19.81
N GLY A 110 14.00 2.42 -19.29
CA GLY A 110 15.07 3.33 -18.89
C GLY A 110 14.72 4.19 -17.67
N MET A 111 13.86 3.66 -16.78
CA MET A 111 13.46 4.31 -15.53
C MET A 111 14.24 3.73 -14.34
N TYR A 112 14.67 4.58 -13.42
CA TYR A 112 15.18 4.15 -12.12
C TYR A 112 14.03 3.80 -11.18
N VAL A 113 14.35 3.17 -10.04
CA VAL A 113 13.36 2.79 -9.03
C VAL A 113 13.79 3.25 -7.64
N ILE A 114 12.85 3.79 -6.89
CA ILE A 114 12.92 3.99 -5.44
C ILE A 114 12.01 2.94 -4.80
N VAL A 115 12.55 2.18 -3.84
CA VAL A 115 11.81 1.14 -3.13
C VAL A 115 11.46 1.59 -1.72
N ARG A 116 10.22 1.42 -1.32
CA ARG A 116 9.71 1.77 0.02
C ARG A 116 9.15 0.51 0.68
N PRO A 117 10.02 -0.34 1.31
CA PRO A 117 9.62 -1.68 1.77
C PRO A 117 8.86 -1.69 3.10
N GLY A 118 8.73 -0.56 3.75
CA GLY A 118 8.05 -0.45 5.03
C GLY A 118 8.95 -0.82 6.24
N PRO A 119 8.46 -1.68 7.17
CA PRO A 119 7.36 -2.67 7.10
C PRO A 119 5.93 -2.11 7.05
N TYR A 120 5.71 -0.91 7.58
CA TYR A 120 4.48 -0.15 7.46
C TYR A 120 4.61 0.88 6.34
N VAL A 121 3.58 1.01 5.50
CA VAL A 121 3.61 1.88 4.32
C VAL A 121 2.44 2.88 4.24
N CYS A 122 1.46 2.82 5.11
CA CYS A 122 0.22 3.63 5.09
C CYS A 122 -0.60 3.43 3.81
N ALA A 123 -0.44 4.32 2.84
CA ALA A 123 -0.96 4.25 1.46
C ALA A 123 -2.47 4.00 1.33
N GLU A 124 -3.27 4.34 2.34
CA GLU A 124 -4.72 4.05 2.39
C GLU A 124 -5.02 2.56 2.07
N TRP A 125 -4.01 1.74 2.34
CA TRP A 125 -4.02 0.29 2.17
C TRP A 125 -4.36 -0.38 3.50
N GLU A 126 -5.03 -1.51 3.43
CA GLU A 126 -5.51 -2.28 4.58
C GLU A 126 -4.39 -2.45 5.63
N MET A 127 -4.65 -2.02 6.88
CA MET A 127 -3.72 -2.03 8.01
C MET A 127 -2.35 -1.36 7.73
N GLY A 128 -2.30 -0.41 6.76
CA GLY A 128 -1.04 0.23 6.34
C GLY A 128 -0.01 -0.73 5.74
N GLY A 129 -0.47 -1.83 5.14
CA GLY A 129 0.36 -2.86 4.54
C GLY A 129 0.80 -3.97 5.50
N LEU A 130 0.52 -3.86 6.80
CA LEU A 130 0.85 -4.90 7.79
C LEU A 130 -0.11 -6.08 7.67
N PRO A 131 0.34 -7.34 7.85
CA PRO A 131 -0.53 -8.51 7.78
C PRO A 131 -1.51 -8.61 8.96
N TRP A 132 -2.76 -8.90 8.67
CA TRP A 132 -3.82 -9.10 9.65
C TRP A 132 -3.51 -10.17 10.70
N TRP A 133 -2.78 -11.22 10.32
CA TRP A 133 -2.44 -12.34 11.21
C TRP A 133 -1.51 -11.96 12.36
N LEU A 134 -0.82 -10.81 12.30
CA LEU A 134 -0.09 -10.24 13.43
C LEU A 134 -1.04 -9.98 14.63
N LEU A 135 -2.30 -9.61 14.35
CA LEU A 135 -3.30 -9.32 15.37
C LEU A 135 -3.86 -10.57 16.07
N LYS A 136 -3.50 -11.79 15.62
CA LYS A 136 -3.80 -13.04 16.35
C LYS A 136 -3.12 -13.05 17.71
N LYS A 137 -1.94 -12.47 17.82
CA LYS A 137 -1.27 -12.24 19.10
C LYS A 137 -1.93 -11.05 19.79
N LYS A 138 -2.63 -11.31 20.92
CA LYS A 138 -3.50 -10.31 21.58
C LYS A 138 -2.73 -9.08 22.07
N ASP A 139 -1.50 -9.28 22.51
CA ASP A 139 -0.61 -8.28 23.12
C ASP A 139 0.49 -7.77 22.16
N VAL A 140 0.37 -8.01 20.86
CA VAL A 140 1.34 -7.48 19.89
C VAL A 140 1.37 -5.96 19.91
N ALA A 141 2.57 -5.39 19.97
CA ALA A 141 2.78 -3.95 19.84
C ALA A 141 3.40 -3.63 18.48
N LEU A 142 2.56 -3.25 17.51
CA LEU A 142 2.98 -2.91 16.14
C LEU A 142 3.83 -1.64 16.11
N ARG A 143 4.79 -1.60 15.17
CA ARG A 143 5.71 -0.48 14.97
C ARG A 143 6.49 -0.12 16.25
N THR A 144 6.94 -1.15 16.97
CA THR A 144 7.78 -1.07 18.16
C THR A 144 8.83 -2.19 18.16
N LEU A 145 9.68 -2.24 19.19
CA LEU A 145 10.61 -3.35 19.43
C LEU A 145 9.95 -4.60 20.03
N ASP A 146 8.64 -4.79 19.85
CA ASP A 146 7.99 -6.06 20.24
C ASP A 146 8.74 -7.24 19.60
N PRO A 147 9.21 -8.24 20.37
CA PRO A 147 10.06 -9.31 19.84
C PRO A 147 9.41 -10.13 18.73
N TYR A 148 8.10 -10.43 18.85
CA TYR A 148 7.38 -11.17 17.82
C TYR A 148 7.24 -10.32 16.53
N TYR A 149 6.83 -9.07 16.68
CA TYR A 149 6.71 -8.16 15.53
C TYR A 149 8.04 -8.00 14.79
N MET A 150 9.14 -7.73 15.51
CA MET A 150 10.46 -7.53 14.90
C MET A 150 11.02 -8.81 14.27
N GLU A 151 10.76 -9.98 14.83
CA GLU A 151 11.10 -11.28 14.20
C GLU A 151 10.40 -11.41 12.83
N ARG A 152 9.09 -11.13 12.78
CA ARG A 152 8.33 -11.22 11.53
C ARG A 152 8.77 -10.17 10.52
N VAL A 153 9.05 -8.94 10.95
CA VAL A 153 9.63 -7.89 10.11
C VAL A 153 10.96 -8.34 9.49
N GLY A 154 11.84 -8.94 10.28
CA GLY A 154 13.13 -9.43 9.80
C GLY A 154 13.00 -10.52 8.73
N ILE A 155 12.03 -11.42 8.90
CA ILE A 155 11.74 -12.47 7.91
C ILE A 155 11.22 -11.84 6.61
N PHE A 156 10.25 -10.94 6.70
CA PHE A 156 9.71 -10.23 5.54
C PHE A 156 10.78 -9.43 4.78
N MET A 157 11.58 -8.62 5.49
CA MET A 157 12.66 -7.83 4.88
C MET A 157 13.65 -8.72 4.13
N LYS A 158 13.98 -9.88 4.69
CA LYS A 158 14.87 -10.86 4.04
C LYS A 158 14.27 -11.42 2.75
N GLU A 159 12.98 -11.71 2.72
CA GLU A 159 12.29 -12.17 1.50
C GLU A 159 12.24 -11.07 0.44
N VAL A 160 11.94 -9.81 0.81
CA VAL A 160 12.02 -8.65 -0.10
C VAL A 160 13.45 -8.47 -0.64
N GLY A 161 14.45 -8.58 0.24
CA GLY A 161 15.85 -8.48 -0.15
C GLY A 161 16.29 -9.52 -1.19
N LYS A 162 15.82 -10.75 -1.07
CA LYS A 162 16.06 -11.80 -2.09
C LYS A 162 15.56 -11.39 -3.47
N GLN A 163 14.41 -10.70 -3.54
CA GLN A 163 13.82 -10.27 -4.81
C GLN A 163 14.51 -9.03 -5.39
N LEU A 164 14.83 -8.04 -4.56
CA LEU A 164 15.16 -6.69 -5.01
C LEU A 164 16.62 -6.29 -4.81
N ALA A 165 17.36 -6.84 -3.82
CA ALA A 165 18.74 -6.43 -3.59
C ALA A 165 19.67 -6.71 -4.78
N PRO A 166 19.45 -7.73 -5.64
CA PRO A 166 20.22 -7.89 -6.88
C PRO A 166 19.95 -6.80 -7.94
N LEU A 167 18.85 -6.05 -7.82
CA LEU A 167 18.44 -5.02 -8.78
C LEU A 167 18.96 -3.62 -8.42
N GLN A 168 19.87 -3.49 -7.46
CA GLN A 168 20.51 -2.22 -7.16
C GLN A 168 21.34 -1.73 -8.36
N VAL A 169 21.39 -0.42 -8.55
CA VAL A 169 21.97 0.21 -9.75
C VAL A 169 23.44 -0.13 -9.95
N ASN A 170 24.19 -0.32 -8.87
CA ASN A 170 25.60 -0.74 -8.94
C ASN A 170 25.80 -2.23 -9.28
N LYS A 171 24.75 -3.03 -9.25
CA LYS A 171 24.72 -4.44 -9.66
C LYS A 171 24.15 -4.63 -11.08
N GLY A 172 23.97 -3.53 -11.83
CA GLY A 172 23.39 -3.54 -13.18
C GLY A 172 21.86 -3.45 -13.22
N GLY A 173 21.20 -3.30 -12.06
CA GLY A 173 19.76 -3.04 -11.96
C GLY A 173 19.44 -1.54 -12.09
N ASN A 174 18.31 -1.14 -11.51
CA ASN A 174 17.79 0.22 -11.59
C ASN A 174 17.33 0.82 -10.26
N ILE A 175 17.47 0.09 -9.14
CA ILE A 175 17.12 0.61 -7.82
C ILE A 175 18.20 1.59 -7.36
N ILE A 176 17.81 2.83 -7.03
CA ILE A 176 18.72 3.91 -6.65
C ILE A 176 18.62 4.33 -5.18
N MET A 177 17.47 4.12 -4.52
CA MET A 177 17.26 4.46 -3.11
C MET A 177 16.29 3.50 -2.46
N VAL A 178 16.43 3.29 -1.15
CA VAL A 178 15.52 2.46 -0.34
C VAL A 178 15.11 3.20 0.92
N GLN A 179 13.80 3.22 1.22
CA GLN A 179 13.25 3.84 2.41
C GLN A 179 13.33 2.92 3.62
N VAL A 180 13.47 3.53 4.79
CA VAL A 180 13.39 2.88 6.11
C VAL A 180 12.14 3.37 6.81
N GLU A 181 11.20 2.45 7.12
CA GLU A 181 9.92 2.76 7.75
C GLU A 181 9.07 3.74 6.90
N ASN A 182 8.00 4.32 7.44
CA ASN A 182 7.22 5.37 6.79
C ASN A 182 6.60 6.32 7.81
N GLU A 183 6.93 7.61 7.71
CA GLU A 183 6.35 8.69 8.53
C GLU A 183 6.28 8.35 10.03
N TYR A 184 7.32 7.70 10.56
CA TYR A 184 7.29 7.21 11.94
C TYR A 184 7.19 8.34 12.98
N GLY A 185 7.66 9.54 12.68
CA GLY A 185 7.52 10.70 13.56
C GLY A 185 6.07 11.14 13.77
N SER A 186 5.17 10.76 12.86
CA SER A 186 3.72 10.94 13.02
C SER A 186 3.09 9.86 13.92
N TYR A 187 3.75 8.71 14.06
CA TYR A 187 3.29 7.59 14.89
C TYR A 187 3.95 7.55 16.28
N GLY A 188 5.26 7.73 16.33
CA GLY A 188 6.04 7.56 17.55
C GLY A 188 7.36 8.31 17.56
N THR A 189 8.14 8.09 18.62
CA THR A 189 9.46 8.72 18.84
C THR A 189 10.54 7.71 19.19
N ASP A 190 10.28 6.41 18.99
CA ASP A 190 11.20 5.32 19.31
C ASP A 190 12.31 5.18 18.27
N LYS A 191 13.37 5.97 18.43
CA LYS A 191 14.56 5.95 17.57
C LYS A 191 15.25 4.57 17.54
N PRO A 192 15.38 3.81 18.64
CA PRO A 192 15.84 2.42 18.62
C PRO A 192 15.06 1.51 17.66
N TYR A 193 13.72 1.60 17.62
CA TYR A 193 12.92 0.84 16.68
C TYR A 193 13.26 1.18 15.22
N VAL A 194 13.32 2.45 14.87
CA VAL A 194 13.69 2.87 13.50
C VAL A 194 15.10 2.43 13.14
N SER A 195 16.05 2.46 14.11
CA SER A 195 17.40 1.93 13.93
C SER A 195 17.40 0.43 13.63
N ALA A 196 16.58 -0.34 14.36
CA ALA A 196 16.45 -1.78 14.11
C ALA A 196 15.86 -2.07 12.72
N VAL A 197 14.84 -1.32 12.27
CA VAL A 197 14.29 -1.45 10.91
C VAL A 197 15.36 -1.13 9.85
N ARG A 198 16.14 -0.05 10.01
CA ARG A 198 17.26 0.28 9.13
C ARG A 198 18.26 -0.88 9.03
N ASP A 199 18.62 -1.47 10.15
CA ASP A 199 19.59 -2.56 10.19
C ASP A 199 19.05 -3.80 9.46
N LEU A 200 17.77 -4.15 9.65
CA LEU A 200 17.11 -5.22 8.89
C LEU A 200 17.08 -4.95 7.38
N VAL A 201 16.85 -3.70 6.96
CA VAL A 201 16.94 -3.32 5.53
C VAL A 201 18.35 -3.56 4.99
N ARG A 202 19.41 -3.18 5.74
CA ARG A 202 20.81 -3.45 5.36
C ARG A 202 21.12 -4.94 5.32
N GLU A 203 20.73 -5.67 6.35
CA GLU A 203 20.93 -7.12 6.45
C GLU A 203 20.22 -7.89 5.32
N SER A 204 19.13 -7.33 4.77
CA SER A 204 18.43 -7.91 3.62
C SER A 204 19.14 -7.68 2.27
N GLY A 205 20.29 -6.96 2.28
CA GLY A 205 21.18 -6.79 1.12
C GLY A 205 21.11 -5.43 0.43
N PHE A 206 20.38 -4.46 0.98
CA PHE A 206 20.37 -3.08 0.48
C PHE A 206 21.52 -2.27 1.09
N THR A 207 22.75 -2.56 0.66
CA THR A 207 23.99 -1.97 1.19
C THR A 207 24.67 -0.99 0.24
N ASP A 208 24.27 -0.99 -1.03
CA ASP A 208 25.02 -0.35 -2.12
C ASP A 208 24.32 0.90 -2.68
N VAL A 209 23.16 1.23 -2.16
CA VAL A 209 22.39 2.44 -2.49
C VAL A 209 22.05 3.21 -1.23
N PRO A 210 21.84 4.54 -1.30
CA PRO A 210 21.45 5.34 -0.17
C PRO A 210 20.13 4.88 0.45
N LEU A 211 20.09 4.84 1.79
CA LEU A 211 18.85 4.68 2.54
C LEU A 211 18.32 6.06 2.96
N PHE A 212 17.00 6.19 3.04
CA PHE A 212 16.35 7.43 3.45
C PHE A 212 15.17 7.22 4.40
N GLN A 213 14.83 8.27 5.14
CA GLN A 213 13.61 8.39 5.95
C GLN A 213 12.77 9.54 5.42
N CYS A 214 11.44 9.40 5.47
CA CYS A 214 10.52 10.49 5.18
C CYS A 214 9.64 10.80 6.39
N ASP A 215 9.22 12.06 6.50
CA ASP A 215 8.18 12.52 7.42
C ASP A 215 7.70 13.93 7.02
N TRP A 216 6.70 14.43 7.72
CA TRP A 216 6.27 15.82 7.61
C TRP A 216 7.33 16.74 8.21
N SER A 217 7.43 17.96 7.70
CA SER A 217 8.39 18.96 8.17
C SER A 217 8.31 19.27 9.68
N SER A 218 7.15 19.03 10.30
CA SER A 218 6.94 19.17 11.75
C SER A 218 7.44 17.98 12.58
N ASN A 219 7.64 16.82 11.99
CA ASN A 219 7.81 15.53 12.69
C ASN A 219 9.15 14.84 12.40
N PHE A 220 9.81 15.11 11.27
CA PHE A 220 10.97 14.35 10.79
C PHE A 220 12.13 14.27 11.78
N THR A 221 12.28 15.26 12.67
CA THR A 221 13.38 15.26 13.67
C THR A 221 13.12 14.36 14.87
N ARG A 222 11.91 13.86 15.07
CA ARG A 222 11.54 13.09 16.27
C ARG A 222 12.31 11.77 16.42
N ASN A 223 12.65 11.14 15.29
CA ASN A 223 13.34 9.85 15.27
C ASN A 223 14.37 9.74 14.13
N ALA A 224 14.80 10.86 13.58
CA ALA A 224 15.73 10.91 12.46
C ALA A 224 17.07 10.24 12.81
N LEU A 225 17.56 9.38 11.90
CA LEU A 225 18.86 8.74 11.97
C LEU A 225 19.88 9.53 11.16
N ASP A 226 21.08 9.78 11.74
CA ASP A 226 22.05 10.66 11.14
C ASP A 226 22.72 10.10 9.89
N ASP A 227 22.73 8.79 9.77
CA ASP A 227 23.30 8.03 8.65
C ASP A 227 22.32 7.80 7.49
N LEU A 228 21.09 8.33 7.58
CA LEU A 228 20.10 8.28 6.51
C LEU A 228 19.91 9.65 5.85
N ILE A 229 19.48 9.67 4.61
CA ILE A 229 18.99 10.88 3.94
C ILE A 229 17.61 11.20 4.55
N TRP A 230 17.37 12.49 4.86
CA TRP A 230 16.06 12.94 5.34
C TRP A 230 15.28 13.59 4.21
N THR A 231 14.07 13.16 4.00
CA THR A 231 13.15 13.72 2.99
C THR A 231 11.89 14.23 3.67
N ILE A 232 11.20 15.17 3.04
CA ILE A 232 10.03 15.84 3.62
C ILE A 232 8.81 15.57 2.74
N ASN A 233 7.68 15.17 3.34
CA ASN A 233 6.40 14.97 2.67
C ASN A 233 5.50 16.20 2.84
N PHE A 234 4.90 16.68 1.76
CA PHE A 234 3.90 17.75 1.75
C PHE A 234 3.11 17.77 0.43
N GLY A 235 1.99 18.48 0.41
CA GLY A 235 1.11 18.55 -0.75
C GLY A 235 1.11 19.90 -1.47
N THR A 236 0.23 19.99 -2.46
CA THR A 236 -0.04 21.21 -3.25
C THR A 236 -0.35 22.40 -2.36
N GLY A 237 0.12 23.59 -2.77
CA GLY A 237 -0.07 24.85 -2.03
C GLY A 237 0.87 25.05 -0.84
N ALA A 238 1.76 24.09 -0.53
CA ALA A 238 2.77 24.26 0.52
C ALA A 238 3.83 25.29 0.13
N ASN A 239 4.29 26.07 1.10
CA ASN A 239 5.45 26.93 0.92
C ASN A 239 6.74 26.11 0.96
N ILE A 240 7.39 25.90 -0.18
CA ILE A 240 8.55 25.01 -0.34
C ILE A 240 9.70 25.39 0.57
N ASP A 241 10.03 26.68 0.67
CA ASP A 241 11.16 27.15 1.51
C ASP A 241 10.87 26.88 2.99
N GLN A 242 9.62 27.06 3.44
CA GLN A 242 9.21 26.77 4.81
C GLN A 242 9.28 25.26 5.12
N GLN A 243 8.88 24.40 4.17
CA GLN A 243 8.94 22.94 4.35
C GLN A 243 10.37 22.45 4.57
N PHE A 244 11.35 22.99 3.84
CA PHE A 244 12.73 22.58 3.93
C PHE A 244 13.58 23.41 4.90
N LYS A 245 13.02 24.47 5.52
CA LYS A 245 13.78 25.39 6.38
C LYS A 245 14.57 24.66 7.47
N LYS A 246 13.88 23.83 8.26
CA LYS A 246 14.51 23.10 9.39
C LYS A 246 15.55 22.09 8.91
N LEU A 247 15.30 21.41 7.79
CA LEU A 247 16.25 20.47 7.21
C LEU A 247 17.53 21.19 6.76
N LYS A 248 17.42 22.33 6.07
CA LYS A 248 18.56 23.16 5.65
C LYS A 248 19.37 23.69 6.84
N GLU A 249 18.70 24.08 7.94
CA GLU A 249 19.39 24.50 9.17
C GLU A 249 20.23 23.38 9.78
N LEU A 250 19.73 22.15 9.80
CA LEU A 250 20.40 20.99 10.40
C LEU A 250 21.44 20.36 9.48
N ARG A 251 21.19 20.35 8.17
CA ARG A 251 22.02 19.71 7.13
C ARG A 251 22.13 20.63 5.90
N PRO A 252 22.91 21.70 5.95
CA PRO A 252 22.94 22.74 4.91
C PRO A 252 23.44 22.26 3.55
N GLU A 253 24.16 21.16 3.48
CA GLU A 253 24.75 20.61 2.26
C GLU A 253 24.07 19.28 1.78
N THR A 254 22.90 18.94 2.34
CA THR A 254 22.18 17.72 1.94
C THR A 254 21.41 17.93 0.64
N PRO A 255 21.27 16.90 -0.22
CA PRO A 255 20.27 16.93 -1.29
C PRO A 255 18.86 17.06 -0.70
N LEU A 256 18.03 17.89 -1.31
CA LEU A 256 16.64 18.06 -0.88
C LEU A 256 15.72 17.21 -1.76
N MET A 257 14.74 16.56 -1.11
CA MET A 257 13.73 15.77 -1.79
C MET A 257 12.39 15.82 -1.05
N CYS A 258 11.33 16.08 -1.79
CA CYS A 258 9.96 15.76 -1.37
C CYS A 258 9.64 14.34 -1.79
N SER A 259 9.62 13.40 -0.85
CA SER A 259 9.42 11.98 -1.15
C SER A 259 7.96 11.59 -1.35
N GLU A 260 7.03 12.45 -0.92
CA GLU A 260 5.63 12.42 -1.31
C GLU A 260 5.13 13.84 -1.53
N PHE A 261 4.99 14.23 -2.79
CA PHE A 261 4.29 15.46 -3.16
C PHE A 261 2.86 15.12 -3.55
N TRP A 262 1.91 15.39 -2.66
CA TRP A 262 0.51 14.98 -2.82
C TRP A 262 -0.19 15.80 -3.90
N SER A 263 -0.43 15.16 -5.07
CA SER A 263 -1.06 15.77 -6.25
C SER A 263 -2.57 15.95 -6.13
N GLY A 264 -3.22 15.14 -5.31
CA GLY A 264 -4.65 15.06 -5.06
C GLY A 264 -4.92 14.57 -3.64
N TRP A 265 -5.96 13.76 -3.48
CA TRP A 265 -6.26 13.09 -2.22
C TRP A 265 -7.10 11.82 -2.47
N PHE A 266 -7.22 10.99 -1.47
CA PHE A 266 -7.97 9.74 -1.52
C PHE A 266 -9.43 9.93 -1.11
N ASP A 267 -10.29 9.03 -1.59
CA ASP A 267 -11.72 9.05 -1.34
C ASP A 267 -12.14 8.10 -0.21
N HIS A 268 -13.16 8.52 0.52
CA HIS A 268 -13.82 7.69 1.50
C HIS A 268 -15.19 7.22 1.01
N TRP A 269 -15.58 6.01 1.39
CA TRP A 269 -16.88 5.47 1.06
C TRP A 269 -18.03 6.40 1.49
N GLY A 270 -18.88 6.75 0.52
CA GLY A 270 -20.06 7.59 0.73
C GLY A 270 -19.78 9.08 0.92
N ARG A 271 -18.53 9.56 0.68
CA ARG A 271 -18.18 10.99 0.67
C ARG A 271 -18.02 11.51 -0.75
N LYS A 272 -17.91 12.83 -0.88
CA LYS A 272 -17.64 13.51 -2.16
C LYS A 272 -16.23 13.15 -2.63
N HIS A 273 -16.08 12.97 -3.94
CA HIS A 273 -14.78 12.79 -4.60
C HIS A 273 -13.86 13.99 -4.34
N GLU A 274 -12.64 13.70 -3.91
CA GLU A 274 -11.59 14.67 -3.60
C GLU A 274 -10.88 15.11 -4.88
N THR A 275 -10.71 16.41 -5.05
CA THR A 275 -9.97 16.99 -6.18
C THR A 275 -9.07 18.13 -5.73
N ARG A 276 -8.00 18.38 -6.47
CA ARG A 276 -7.07 19.50 -6.27
C ARG A 276 -6.82 20.21 -7.60
N PRO A 277 -6.70 21.55 -7.62
CA PRO A 277 -6.44 22.28 -8.87
C PRO A 277 -5.13 21.84 -9.53
N ALA A 278 -5.18 21.53 -10.83
CA ALA A 278 -4.03 21.10 -11.61
C ALA A 278 -2.89 22.13 -11.58
N LYS A 279 -3.22 23.41 -11.62
CA LYS A 279 -2.24 24.52 -11.59
C LYS A 279 -1.44 24.57 -10.28
N ASP A 280 -2.06 24.25 -9.14
CA ASP A 280 -1.37 24.26 -7.83
C ASP A 280 -0.34 23.13 -7.75
N MET A 281 -0.65 21.95 -8.30
CA MET A 281 0.30 20.86 -8.41
C MET A 281 1.49 21.25 -9.29
N VAL A 282 1.24 21.77 -10.47
CA VAL A 282 2.29 22.16 -11.44
C VAL A 282 3.16 23.28 -10.89
N GLN A 283 2.56 24.28 -10.20
CA GLN A 283 3.29 25.35 -9.55
C GLN A 283 4.25 24.83 -8.47
N GLY A 284 3.79 23.91 -7.60
CA GLY A 284 4.65 23.33 -6.57
C GLY A 284 5.82 22.54 -7.15
N ILE A 285 5.59 21.76 -8.22
CA ILE A 285 6.67 21.02 -8.92
C ILE A 285 7.65 22.00 -9.56
N LYS A 286 7.16 23.07 -10.22
CA LYS A 286 8.00 24.10 -10.78
C LYS A 286 8.91 24.73 -9.74
N GLU A 287 8.35 25.12 -8.59
CA GLU A 287 9.10 25.72 -7.49
C GLU A 287 10.17 24.80 -6.93
N MET A 288 9.92 23.49 -6.86
CA MET A 288 10.93 22.49 -6.47
C MET A 288 12.05 22.39 -7.52
N LEU A 289 11.69 22.27 -8.80
CA LEU A 289 12.67 22.14 -9.91
C LEU A 289 13.54 23.39 -10.07
N ASP A 290 12.98 24.59 -9.92
CA ASP A 290 13.73 25.85 -9.96
C ASP A 290 14.80 25.94 -8.85
N ARG A 291 14.65 25.12 -7.78
CA ARG A 291 15.59 25.01 -6.64
C ARG A 291 16.43 23.73 -6.66
N ASN A 292 16.40 22.94 -7.76
CA ASN A 292 17.02 21.62 -7.87
C ASN A 292 16.58 20.63 -6.78
N ILE A 293 15.34 20.74 -6.28
CA ILE A 293 14.77 19.82 -5.31
C ILE A 293 14.15 18.64 -6.05
N SER A 294 14.54 17.44 -5.68
CA SER A 294 13.97 16.18 -6.17
C SER A 294 12.57 15.95 -5.59
N PHE A 295 11.73 15.21 -6.31
CA PHE A 295 10.38 14.89 -5.85
C PHE A 295 9.92 13.49 -6.28
N SER A 296 8.97 12.93 -5.52
CA SER A 296 8.10 11.82 -5.93
C SER A 296 6.66 12.32 -5.95
N LEU A 297 6.00 12.24 -7.09
CA LEU A 297 4.63 12.70 -7.27
C LEU A 297 3.66 11.63 -6.78
N TYR A 298 3.10 11.86 -5.62
CA TYR A 298 2.14 10.98 -4.96
C TYR A 298 0.71 11.48 -5.16
N MET A 299 -0.16 10.85 -5.95
CA MET A 299 0.14 9.76 -6.89
C MET A 299 0.32 10.32 -8.31
N THR A 300 1.19 9.71 -9.09
CA THR A 300 1.22 9.94 -10.55
C THR A 300 0.11 9.12 -11.23
N HIS A 301 -0.16 7.92 -10.72
CA HIS A 301 -1.29 7.07 -11.03
C HIS A 301 -1.68 6.27 -9.79
N GLY A 302 -2.89 6.47 -9.30
CA GLY A 302 -3.36 5.79 -8.09
C GLY A 302 -3.79 4.36 -8.35
N GLY A 303 -4.57 4.13 -9.39
CA GLY A 303 -5.10 2.81 -9.75
C GLY A 303 -6.27 2.36 -8.90
N THR A 304 -6.47 1.05 -8.79
CA THR A 304 -7.61 0.43 -8.10
C THR A 304 -7.15 -0.44 -6.94
N THR A 305 -7.71 -0.22 -5.76
CA THR A 305 -7.53 -1.09 -4.61
C THR A 305 -8.51 -2.26 -4.71
N PHE A 306 -8.07 -3.38 -5.31
CA PHE A 306 -8.92 -4.54 -5.56
C PHE A 306 -9.24 -5.31 -4.27
N GLY A 307 -10.39 -6.01 -4.26
CA GLY A 307 -10.77 -6.92 -3.18
C GLY A 307 -10.90 -6.24 -1.82
N HIS A 308 -10.19 -6.75 -0.82
CA HIS A 308 -10.26 -6.32 0.58
C HIS A 308 -9.11 -5.41 1.02
N TRP A 309 -8.35 -4.87 0.07
CA TRP A 309 -7.11 -4.16 0.37
C TRP A 309 -7.27 -2.67 0.71
N GLY A 310 -8.49 -2.12 0.66
CA GLY A 310 -8.77 -0.77 1.11
C GLY A 310 -8.65 -0.64 2.62
N GLY A 311 -8.00 0.44 3.09
CA GLY A 311 -7.87 0.74 4.50
C GLY A 311 -9.04 1.57 5.05
N ALA A 312 -8.80 2.21 6.19
CA ALA A 312 -9.73 3.16 6.81
C ALA A 312 -8.99 4.19 7.64
N ASN A 313 -9.63 5.32 7.92
CA ASN A 313 -9.17 6.31 8.89
C ASN A 313 -9.98 6.27 10.20
N ASN A 314 -9.37 6.78 11.29
CA ASN A 314 -9.92 6.95 12.62
C ASN A 314 -9.42 8.33 13.16
N PRO A 315 -10.06 8.97 14.19
CA PRO A 315 -11.00 8.43 15.18
C PRO A 315 -12.46 8.30 14.70
N ALA A 316 -12.90 9.06 13.72
CA ALA A 316 -14.21 8.81 13.09
C ALA A 316 -14.00 7.77 11.99
N TYR A 317 -14.30 6.50 12.29
CA TYR A 317 -14.06 5.40 11.34
C TYR A 317 -14.65 5.70 9.97
N SER A 318 -13.82 5.66 8.96
CA SER A 318 -14.17 6.01 7.60
C SER A 318 -13.41 5.10 6.62
N ALA A 319 -14.11 4.12 6.05
CA ALA A 319 -13.55 3.16 5.10
C ALA A 319 -13.20 3.85 3.77
N MET A 320 -12.13 3.39 3.12
CA MET A 320 -11.72 3.82 1.79
C MET A 320 -12.63 3.22 0.71
N CYS A 321 -12.62 3.83 -0.47
CA CYS A 321 -13.19 3.25 -1.68
C CYS A 321 -12.20 2.27 -2.33
N SER A 322 -12.69 1.42 -3.24
CA SER A 322 -11.82 0.62 -4.10
C SER A 322 -11.10 1.48 -5.14
N SER A 323 -11.70 2.54 -5.64
CA SER A 323 -10.99 3.52 -6.46
C SER A 323 -9.91 4.24 -5.65
N TYR A 324 -8.70 4.23 -6.14
CA TYR A 324 -7.61 5.06 -5.65
C TYR A 324 -7.19 6.07 -6.72
N ASP A 325 -8.19 6.67 -7.36
CA ASP A 325 -8.00 7.65 -8.45
C ASP A 325 -7.05 8.78 -8.03
N TYR A 326 -7.18 9.25 -6.79
CA TYR A 326 -6.32 10.25 -6.16
C TYR A 326 -6.32 11.61 -6.88
N ASP A 327 -7.21 11.80 -7.84
CA ASP A 327 -7.19 12.96 -8.78
C ASP A 327 -5.80 13.10 -9.44
N ALA A 328 -5.20 11.97 -9.82
CA ALA A 328 -3.84 11.87 -10.31
C ALA A 328 -3.70 12.33 -11.78
N PRO A 329 -2.47 12.65 -12.25
CA PRO A 329 -2.22 12.96 -13.67
C PRO A 329 -2.62 11.84 -14.63
N ILE A 330 -2.46 10.59 -14.24
CA ILE A 330 -2.94 9.42 -14.99
C ILE A 330 -4.15 8.88 -14.25
N SER A 331 -5.31 8.89 -14.88
CA SER A 331 -6.57 8.42 -14.27
C SER A 331 -6.54 6.93 -13.93
N GLU A 332 -7.49 6.45 -13.12
CA GLU A 332 -7.61 5.03 -12.76
C GLU A 332 -7.65 4.10 -13.99
N ALA A 333 -8.35 4.50 -15.05
CA ALA A 333 -8.39 3.78 -16.32
C ALA A 333 -7.10 3.86 -17.15
N GLY A 334 -6.15 4.69 -16.77
CA GLY A 334 -4.90 4.90 -17.49
C GLY A 334 -5.01 5.94 -18.60
N TRP A 335 -5.92 6.88 -18.48
CA TRP A 335 -6.06 7.99 -19.41
C TRP A 335 -5.32 9.22 -18.89
N THR A 336 -4.94 10.11 -19.81
CA THR A 336 -4.39 11.42 -19.47
C THR A 336 -5.45 12.35 -18.91
N THR A 337 -5.08 13.17 -17.93
CA THR A 337 -5.93 14.23 -17.36
C THR A 337 -5.37 15.61 -17.69
N GLU A 338 -6.04 16.68 -17.27
CA GLU A 338 -5.51 18.04 -17.36
C GLU A 338 -4.14 18.15 -16.65
N LYS A 339 -4.01 17.53 -15.45
CA LYS A 339 -2.75 17.49 -14.68
C LYS A 339 -1.61 16.88 -15.47
N TYR A 340 -1.89 15.84 -16.26
CA TYR A 340 -0.89 15.19 -17.10
C TYR A 340 -0.29 16.14 -18.13
N TYR A 341 -1.14 16.82 -18.90
CA TYR A 341 -0.65 17.71 -19.95
C TYR A 341 0.06 18.95 -19.41
N LEU A 342 -0.49 19.60 -18.39
CA LEU A 342 0.14 20.75 -17.77
C LEU A 342 1.50 20.39 -17.15
N LEU A 343 1.62 19.24 -16.49
CA LEU A 343 2.89 18.77 -15.95
C LEU A 343 3.88 18.39 -17.06
N ARG A 344 3.42 17.69 -18.11
CA ARG A 344 4.26 17.36 -19.26
C ARG A 344 4.83 18.62 -19.91
N ASP A 345 4.02 19.65 -20.11
CA ASP A 345 4.47 20.91 -20.70
C ASP A 345 5.48 21.64 -19.81
N LEU A 346 5.30 21.61 -18.48
CA LEU A 346 6.30 22.08 -17.55
C LEU A 346 7.61 21.29 -17.69
N LEU A 347 7.56 19.96 -17.62
CA LEU A 347 8.76 19.12 -17.61
C LEU A 347 9.57 19.18 -18.92
N LYS A 348 8.92 19.47 -20.06
CA LYS A 348 9.61 19.79 -21.31
C LYS A 348 10.58 20.96 -21.18
N THR A 349 10.26 21.96 -20.37
CA THR A 349 11.12 23.15 -20.20
C THR A 349 12.40 22.89 -19.43
N TYR A 350 12.51 21.73 -18.77
CA TYR A 350 13.69 21.29 -18.00
C TYR A 350 14.50 20.21 -18.75
N LEU A 351 14.18 19.93 -20.01
CA LEU A 351 14.98 19.00 -20.82
C LEU A 351 16.27 19.68 -21.29
N PRO A 352 17.36 18.94 -21.43
CA PRO A 352 18.57 19.39 -22.13
C PRO A 352 18.25 19.84 -23.58
N ALA A 353 19.01 20.77 -24.09
CA ALA A 353 18.85 21.23 -25.46
C ALA A 353 18.94 20.08 -26.48
N GLY A 354 17.95 19.97 -27.34
CA GLY A 354 17.86 18.92 -28.38
C GLY A 354 17.20 17.61 -27.91
N GLU A 355 16.85 17.47 -26.65
CA GLU A 355 16.07 16.34 -26.17
C GLU A 355 14.56 16.58 -26.28
N ALA A 356 13.78 15.52 -26.47
CA ALA A 356 12.33 15.54 -26.51
C ALA A 356 11.75 14.42 -25.66
N LEU A 357 10.55 14.66 -25.09
CA LEU A 357 9.80 13.61 -24.42
C LEU A 357 9.25 12.60 -25.45
N PRO A 358 9.19 11.31 -25.11
CA PRO A 358 8.52 10.31 -25.94
C PRO A 358 7.04 10.69 -26.21
N GLU A 359 6.48 10.13 -27.27
CA GLU A 359 5.04 10.24 -27.52
C GLU A 359 4.22 9.64 -26.36
N VAL A 360 3.06 10.24 -26.12
CA VAL A 360 2.13 9.71 -25.12
C VAL A 360 1.51 8.43 -25.65
N PRO A 361 1.58 7.32 -24.91
CA PRO A 361 0.95 6.07 -25.30
C PRO A 361 -0.55 6.23 -25.59
N ALA A 362 -1.07 5.43 -26.52
CA ALA A 362 -2.50 5.41 -26.81
C ALA A 362 -3.31 5.04 -25.54
N ALA A 363 -4.45 5.67 -25.37
CA ALA A 363 -5.36 5.36 -24.28
C ALA A 363 -5.81 3.89 -24.35
N MET A 364 -5.84 3.22 -23.19
CA MET A 364 -6.35 1.85 -23.11
C MET A 364 -7.85 1.84 -23.45
N PRO A 365 -8.31 0.86 -24.23
CA PRO A 365 -9.71 0.75 -24.58
C PRO A 365 -10.55 0.37 -23.37
N VAL A 366 -11.80 0.80 -23.37
CA VAL A 366 -12.85 0.36 -22.44
C VAL A 366 -13.87 -0.47 -23.19
N ILE A 367 -14.56 -1.33 -22.46
CA ILE A 367 -15.66 -2.14 -23.00
C ILE A 367 -16.97 -1.68 -22.38
N GLU A 368 -18.05 -1.78 -23.15
CA GLU A 368 -19.39 -1.72 -22.62
C GLU A 368 -19.78 -3.13 -22.13
N VAL A 369 -20.21 -3.23 -20.86
CA VAL A 369 -20.74 -4.48 -20.32
C VAL A 369 -22.24 -4.49 -20.53
N PRO A 370 -22.79 -5.43 -21.33
CA PRO A 370 -24.22 -5.51 -21.53
C PRO A 370 -24.96 -5.92 -20.27
N GLU A 371 -26.24 -5.59 -20.17
CA GLU A 371 -27.10 -6.04 -19.10
C GLU A 371 -27.13 -7.58 -19.05
N PHE A 372 -26.99 -8.15 -17.87
CA PHE A 372 -27.08 -9.58 -17.64
C PHE A 372 -27.85 -9.87 -16.34
N HIS A 373 -28.44 -11.05 -16.26
CA HIS A 373 -29.20 -11.49 -15.11
C HIS A 373 -28.51 -12.65 -14.40
N PHE A 374 -28.42 -12.57 -13.08
CA PHE A 374 -27.96 -13.68 -12.25
C PHE A 374 -29.03 -14.77 -12.23
N THR A 375 -28.67 -15.98 -12.62
CA THR A 375 -29.58 -17.14 -12.68
C THR A 375 -29.39 -18.13 -11.54
N LYS A 376 -28.33 -17.96 -10.74
CA LYS A 376 -27.98 -18.84 -9.61
C LYS A 376 -27.77 -18.01 -8.36
N VAL A 377 -28.26 -18.53 -7.21
CA VAL A 377 -28.07 -17.94 -5.89
C VAL A 377 -27.63 -19.01 -4.90
N ALA A 378 -26.84 -18.65 -3.93
CA ALA A 378 -26.47 -19.47 -2.78
C ALA A 378 -26.80 -18.69 -1.50
N PRO A 379 -28.01 -18.88 -0.91
CA PRO A 379 -28.40 -18.17 0.31
C PRO A 379 -27.44 -18.49 1.45
N LEU A 380 -26.91 -17.45 2.12
CA LEU A 380 -25.88 -17.57 3.14
C LEU A 380 -26.24 -18.57 4.24
N PHE A 381 -27.40 -18.41 4.86
CA PHE A 381 -27.83 -19.26 5.99
C PHE A 381 -28.07 -20.71 5.64
N SER A 382 -28.22 -21.05 4.35
CA SER A 382 -28.36 -22.43 3.84
C SER A 382 -27.02 -23.03 3.41
N ASN A 383 -25.94 -22.25 3.40
CA ASN A 383 -24.63 -22.64 2.91
C ASN A 383 -23.52 -22.25 3.91
N LEU A 384 -23.80 -22.35 5.21
CA LEU A 384 -22.80 -22.03 6.25
C LEU A 384 -21.66 -23.06 6.19
N PRO A 385 -20.40 -22.61 6.42
CA PRO A 385 -19.24 -23.51 6.55
C PRO A 385 -19.29 -24.29 7.85
N ASP A 386 -18.23 -25.05 8.14
CA ASP A 386 -18.10 -25.81 9.39
C ASP A 386 -18.12 -24.89 10.61
N ALA A 387 -18.94 -25.30 11.59
CA ALA A 387 -19.11 -24.54 12.83
C ALA A 387 -17.91 -24.66 13.77
N LYS A 388 -17.50 -23.53 14.32
CA LYS A 388 -16.53 -23.45 15.41
C LYS A 388 -17.24 -23.08 16.72
N GLN A 389 -16.74 -23.54 17.86
CA GLN A 389 -17.33 -23.24 19.18
C GLN A 389 -16.42 -22.30 19.98
N SER A 390 -17.03 -21.33 20.64
CA SER A 390 -16.35 -20.44 21.57
C SER A 390 -17.24 -20.10 22.76
N VAL A 391 -16.72 -20.19 23.98
CA VAL A 391 -17.46 -19.80 25.18
C VAL A 391 -17.69 -18.30 25.19
N ASP A 392 -16.61 -17.56 24.95
CA ASP A 392 -16.61 -16.09 24.89
C ASP A 392 -16.60 -15.63 23.44
N ILE A 393 -17.08 -14.41 23.20
CA ILE A 393 -16.93 -13.77 21.90
C ILE A 393 -15.44 -13.54 21.62
N GLN A 394 -15.04 -13.72 20.37
CA GLN A 394 -13.66 -13.49 19.92
C GLN A 394 -13.69 -12.78 18.56
N PRO A 395 -12.70 -11.95 18.23
CA PRO A 395 -12.57 -11.32 16.93
C PRO A 395 -12.22 -12.32 15.82
N MET A 396 -12.40 -11.90 14.55
CA MET A 396 -12.18 -12.74 13.37
C MET A 396 -10.81 -13.39 13.32
N GLU A 397 -9.77 -12.68 13.75
CA GLU A 397 -8.38 -13.13 13.74
C GLU A 397 -8.18 -14.40 14.58
N GLN A 398 -8.94 -14.56 15.68
CA GLN A 398 -8.87 -15.76 16.54
C GLN A 398 -9.50 -17.00 15.86
N PHE A 399 -10.34 -16.78 14.85
CA PHE A 399 -10.91 -17.85 14.01
C PHE A 399 -10.11 -18.08 12.73
N ASN A 400 -8.94 -17.44 12.60
CA ASN A 400 -8.06 -17.52 11.44
C ASN A 400 -8.69 -16.91 10.18
N GLN A 401 -9.38 -15.80 10.34
CA GLN A 401 -10.03 -15.06 9.26
C GLN A 401 -9.54 -13.60 9.23
N GLY A 402 -9.11 -13.14 8.06
CA GLY A 402 -8.62 -11.78 7.86
C GLY A 402 -9.67 -10.82 7.33
N TRP A 403 -10.57 -11.30 6.48
CA TRP A 403 -11.51 -10.45 5.71
C TRP A 403 -12.88 -11.10 5.57
N GLY A 404 -13.82 -10.35 5.00
CA GLY A 404 -15.15 -10.85 4.65
C GLY A 404 -16.10 -10.83 5.81
N THR A 405 -16.97 -11.84 5.87
CA THR A 405 -18.11 -11.88 6.77
C THR A 405 -17.98 -13.03 7.75
N ILE A 406 -18.31 -12.78 9.03
CA ILE A 406 -18.34 -13.78 10.10
C ILE A 406 -19.72 -13.80 10.75
N LEU A 407 -20.25 -14.99 11.04
CA LEU A 407 -21.53 -15.17 11.72
C LEU A 407 -21.30 -15.71 13.13
N TYR A 408 -21.77 -14.96 14.11
CA TYR A 408 -21.83 -15.36 15.52
C TYR A 408 -23.25 -15.76 15.87
N ARG A 409 -23.44 -17.00 16.31
CA ARG A 409 -24.74 -17.57 16.70
C ARG A 409 -24.74 -17.98 18.16
N THR A 410 -25.77 -17.59 18.91
CA THR A 410 -26.02 -18.09 20.26
C THR A 410 -27.51 -18.32 20.47
N THR A 411 -27.89 -18.93 21.59
CA THR A 411 -29.28 -19.12 22.01
C THR A 411 -29.57 -18.33 23.25
N LEU A 412 -30.65 -17.58 23.27
CA LEU A 412 -31.05 -16.79 24.44
C LEU A 412 -31.26 -17.69 25.67
N PRO A 413 -30.49 -17.49 26.75
CA PRO A 413 -30.56 -18.36 27.93
C PRO A 413 -31.84 -18.15 28.77
N GLU A 414 -32.55 -17.05 28.53
CA GLU A 414 -33.82 -16.70 29.17
C GLU A 414 -34.70 -15.87 28.21
N ALA A 415 -35.96 -15.66 28.58
CA ALA A 415 -36.85 -14.78 27.84
C ALA A 415 -36.39 -13.31 27.99
N VAL A 416 -36.54 -12.54 26.91
CA VAL A 416 -36.19 -11.12 26.84
C VAL A 416 -37.48 -10.33 26.70
N THR A 417 -37.66 -9.31 27.57
CA THR A 417 -38.81 -8.40 27.50
C THR A 417 -38.64 -7.37 26.40
N SER A 418 -39.76 -6.91 25.83
CA SER A 418 -39.72 -5.77 24.90
C SER A 418 -39.09 -4.55 25.55
N GLY A 419 -38.18 -3.89 24.82
CA GLY A 419 -37.42 -2.74 25.33
C GLY A 419 -36.05 -3.07 25.93
N THR A 420 -35.67 -4.37 26.02
CA THR A 420 -34.31 -4.75 26.39
C THR A 420 -33.32 -4.29 25.31
N THR A 421 -32.22 -3.70 25.73
CA THR A 421 -31.15 -3.27 24.81
C THR A 421 -30.14 -4.40 24.60
N LEU A 422 -29.89 -4.76 23.35
CA LEU A 422 -28.71 -5.53 22.94
C LEU A 422 -27.57 -4.56 22.70
N LYS A 423 -26.47 -4.71 23.42
CA LYS A 423 -25.23 -3.93 23.26
C LYS A 423 -24.11 -4.85 22.80
N ILE A 424 -23.42 -4.42 21.74
CA ILE A 424 -22.23 -5.13 21.20
C ILE A 424 -21.02 -4.22 21.36
N THR A 425 -20.04 -4.63 22.14
CA THR A 425 -18.83 -3.87 22.41
C THR A 425 -17.61 -4.60 21.81
N GLU A 426 -16.99 -4.15 20.80
CA GLU A 426 -17.40 -3.25 19.72
C GLU A 426 -17.69 -4.09 18.48
N VAL A 427 -18.51 -3.60 17.55
CA VAL A 427 -18.75 -4.25 16.27
C VAL A 427 -17.88 -3.61 15.19
N HIS A 428 -17.03 -4.42 14.52
CA HIS A 428 -16.10 -4.00 13.49
C HIS A 428 -16.37 -4.80 12.20
N ASP A 429 -17.21 -4.28 11.22
CA ASP A 429 -17.61 -2.86 11.15
C ASP A 429 -19.12 -2.68 10.96
N TRP A 430 -19.76 -3.61 10.22
CA TRP A 430 -21.19 -3.54 9.91
C TRP A 430 -21.89 -4.84 10.28
N ALA A 431 -22.95 -4.77 11.07
CA ALA A 431 -23.62 -5.97 11.54
C ALA A 431 -25.10 -6.00 11.19
N GLN A 432 -25.61 -7.21 10.95
CA GLN A 432 -27.01 -7.55 10.86
C GLN A 432 -27.36 -8.49 12.00
N ILE A 433 -28.43 -8.19 12.74
CA ILE A 433 -28.90 -8.94 13.90
C ILE A 433 -30.19 -9.62 13.54
N TYR A 434 -30.25 -10.95 13.73
CA TYR A 434 -31.42 -11.78 13.45
C TYR A 434 -31.87 -12.53 14.69
N ALA A 435 -33.19 -12.71 14.86
CA ALA A 435 -33.78 -13.65 15.81
C ALA A 435 -34.62 -14.69 15.03
N ASP A 436 -34.31 -15.96 15.22
CA ASP A 436 -34.95 -17.11 14.49
C ASP A 436 -35.05 -16.85 12.97
N GLY A 437 -33.95 -16.31 12.39
CA GLY A 437 -33.84 -16.00 10.96
C GLY A 437 -34.49 -14.68 10.51
N LYS A 438 -35.20 -13.95 11.41
CA LYS A 438 -35.83 -12.66 11.11
C LYS A 438 -34.89 -11.53 11.43
N LEU A 439 -34.60 -10.67 10.45
CA LEU A 439 -33.80 -9.46 10.64
C LEU A 439 -34.48 -8.51 11.62
N LEU A 440 -33.76 -8.13 12.68
CA LEU A 440 -34.21 -7.19 13.71
C LEU A 440 -33.59 -5.81 13.54
N ALA A 441 -32.29 -5.74 13.30
CA ALA A 441 -31.55 -4.48 13.27
C ALA A 441 -30.28 -4.57 12.40
N ARG A 442 -29.72 -3.40 12.11
CA ARG A 442 -28.38 -3.22 11.55
C ARG A 442 -27.63 -2.24 12.44
N LEU A 443 -26.32 -2.50 12.63
CA LEU A 443 -25.41 -1.62 13.36
C LEU A 443 -24.28 -1.21 12.41
N ASP A 444 -23.85 0.03 12.51
CA ASP A 444 -22.84 0.61 11.62
C ASP A 444 -21.78 1.37 12.42
N ARG A 445 -20.56 0.86 12.46
CA ARG A 445 -19.41 1.49 13.14
C ARG A 445 -19.18 2.93 12.67
N ARG A 446 -19.39 3.24 11.40
CA ARG A 446 -19.21 4.60 10.84
C ARG A 446 -20.12 5.64 11.50
N LYS A 447 -21.24 5.18 12.07
CA LYS A 447 -22.22 6.01 12.79
C LYS A 447 -22.10 5.92 14.31
N GLY A 448 -21.18 5.08 14.83
CA GLY A 448 -21.07 4.78 16.25
C GLY A 448 -22.26 3.97 16.79
N GLU A 449 -22.90 3.18 15.94
CA GLU A 449 -24.08 2.38 16.32
C GLU A 449 -23.62 1.02 16.85
N PHE A 450 -23.72 0.83 18.18
CA PHE A 450 -23.34 -0.40 18.89
C PHE A 450 -24.47 -1.01 19.72
N THR A 451 -25.66 -0.44 19.65
CA THR A 451 -26.81 -0.88 20.43
C THR A 451 -28.08 -0.95 19.58
N THR A 452 -28.99 -1.86 19.96
CA THR A 452 -30.34 -1.90 19.41
C THR A 452 -31.33 -2.36 20.46
N THR A 453 -32.62 -1.98 20.32
CA THR A 453 -33.70 -2.42 21.18
C THR A 453 -34.34 -3.68 20.64
N LEU A 454 -34.44 -4.70 21.47
CA LEU A 454 -35.05 -5.97 21.11
C LEU A 454 -36.56 -5.98 21.34
N PRO A 455 -37.37 -6.66 20.51
CA PRO A 455 -38.74 -7.01 20.86
C PRO A 455 -38.76 -8.09 21.97
N ALA A 456 -39.93 -8.45 22.45
CA ALA A 456 -40.07 -9.59 23.35
C ALA A 456 -39.67 -10.90 22.60
N LEU A 457 -38.70 -11.64 23.17
CA LEU A 457 -38.17 -12.87 22.64
C LEU A 457 -38.27 -13.99 23.69
N LYS A 458 -38.49 -15.21 23.28
CA LYS A 458 -38.57 -16.38 24.16
C LYS A 458 -37.20 -16.90 24.55
N LYS A 459 -37.10 -17.55 25.70
CA LYS A 459 -35.97 -18.44 26.00
C LYS A 459 -35.82 -19.45 24.88
N GLY A 460 -34.56 -19.69 24.45
CA GLY A 460 -34.25 -20.61 23.38
C GLY A 460 -34.31 -19.99 21.97
N THR A 461 -34.69 -18.69 21.83
CA THR A 461 -34.61 -17.99 20.54
C THR A 461 -33.16 -17.99 20.06
N GLN A 462 -32.90 -18.37 18.81
CA GLN A 462 -31.60 -18.27 18.15
C GLN A 462 -31.33 -16.83 17.80
N LEU A 463 -30.21 -16.30 18.31
CA LEU A 463 -29.70 -14.98 17.97
C LEU A 463 -28.49 -15.12 17.05
N ASP A 464 -28.59 -14.53 15.88
CA ASP A 464 -27.52 -14.50 14.86
C ASP A 464 -27.03 -13.05 14.71
N ILE A 465 -25.72 -12.86 14.79
CA ILE A 465 -25.06 -11.58 14.52
C ILE A 465 -24.08 -11.80 13.38
N LEU A 466 -24.47 -11.33 12.19
CA LEU A 466 -23.65 -11.41 10.98
C LEU A 466 -22.85 -10.12 10.87
N VAL A 467 -21.52 -10.20 10.92
CA VAL A 467 -20.62 -9.03 10.87
C VAL A 467 -19.82 -9.06 9.59
N GLU A 468 -19.87 -7.97 8.84
CA GLU A 468 -19.04 -7.72 7.68
C GLU A 468 -17.88 -6.80 8.07
N ALA A 469 -16.66 -7.23 7.79
CA ALA A 469 -15.45 -6.43 7.99
C ALA A 469 -15.25 -5.47 6.80
N MET A 470 -15.05 -4.19 7.10
CA MET A 470 -14.51 -3.20 6.16
C MET A 470 -12.99 -3.10 6.33
N GLY A 471 -12.32 -2.17 5.64
CA GLY A 471 -10.89 -2.00 5.73
C GLY A 471 -10.39 -1.77 7.18
N ARG A 472 -9.23 -2.35 7.53
CA ARG A 472 -8.56 -2.01 8.79
C ARG A 472 -7.96 -0.63 8.71
N VAL A 473 -7.95 0.04 9.86
CA VAL A 473 -7.33 1.37 9.97
C VAL A 473 -5.88 1.30 9.51
N ASN A 474 -5.51 2.22 8.61
CA ASN A 474 -4.18 2.26 7.98
C ASN A 474 -3.26 3.37 8.53
N PHE A 475 -3.75 4.24 9.38
CA PHE A 475 -2.99 5.38 9.87
C PHE A 475 -3.18 5.58 11.37
N ASP A 476 -2.17 6.24 12.02
CA ASP A 476 -2.14 6.54 13.44
C ASP A 476 -2.09 5.27 14.34
N LYS A 477 -2.26 5.45 15.63
CA LYS A 477 -2.14 4.39 16.66
C LYS A 477 -3.29 3.38 16.63
N SER A 478 -4.34 3.68 15.88
CA SER A 478 -5.51 2.82 15.72
C SER A 478 -5.32 1.65 14.76
N ILE A 479 -4.09 1.39 14.29
CA ILE A 479 -3.76 0.28 13.36
C ILE A 479 -3.95 -1.13 13.97
N HIS A 480 -4.16 -1.25 15.28
CA HIS A 480 -4.51 -2.52 15.96
C HIS A 480 -6.00 -2.88 15.80
N ASP A 481 -6.54 -2.66 14.61
CA ASP A 481 -7.97 -2.74 14.30
C ASP A 481 -8.42 -4.18 14.01
N ARG A 482 -8.71 -4.95 15.07
CA ARG A 482 -9.31 -6.30 14.95
C ARG A 482 -10.71 -6.22 14.40
N LYS A 483 -11.14 -7.28 13.68
CA LYS A 483 -12.45 -7.35 13.01
C LYS A 483 -13.41 -8.33 13.67
N GLY A 484 -14.70 -8.23 13.32
CA GLY A 484 -15.77 -8.98 13.95
C GLY A 484 -16.31 -8.31 15.21
N ILE A 485 -16.60 -9.08 16.24
CA ILE A 485 -16.95 -8.55 17.57
C ILE A 485 -15.72 -8.67 18.47
N THR A 486 -15.24 -7.54 18.98
CA THR A 486 -13.90 -7.45 19.58
C THR A 486 -13.89 -7.64 21.10
N GLU A 487 -15.01 -7.38 21.80
CA GLU A 487 -15.06 -7.52 23.25
C GLU A 487 -16.20 -8.39 23.74
N LYS A 488 -17.47 -7.90 23.75
CA LYS A 488 -18.60 -8.63 24.35
C LYS A 488 -19.94 -8.25 23.77
N VAL A 489 -20.93 -9.10 24.03
CA VAL A 489 -22.35 -8.91 23.69
C VAL A 489 -23.17 -9.01 24.97
N GLU A 490 -23.96 -7.97 25.27
CA GLU A 490 -24.70 -7.84 26.52
C GLU A 490 -26.18 -7.52 26.28
N LEU A 491 -27.05 -8.09 27.12
CA LEU A 491 -28.44 -7.72 27.28
C LEU A 491 -28.57 -6.78 28.46
N LEU A 492 -29.17 -5.59 28.24
CA LEU A 492 -29.35 -4.58 29.26
C LEU A 492 -30.88 -4.41 29.51
N SER A 493 -31.36 -4.70 30.73
CA SER A 493 -32.76 -4.54 31.12
C SER A 493 -32.84 -3.84 32.48
N GLY A 494 -33.24 -2.57 32.50
CA GLY A 494 -33.14 -1.73 33.71
C GLY A 494 -31.69 -1.71 34.22
N ASN A 495 -31.49 -2.11 35.46
CA ASN A 495 -30.16 -2.19 36.10
C ASN A 495 -29.48 -3.56 35.92
N GLN A 496 -30.11 -4.48 35.21
CA GLN A 496 -29.52 -5.80 34.98
C GLN A 496 -28.69 -5.80 33.68
N VAL A 497 -27.48 -6.39 33.76
CA VAL A 497 -26.57 -6.61 32.64
C VAL A 497 -26.29 -8.09 32.57
N LYS A 498 -26.50 -8.69 31.40
CA LYS A 498 -26.26 -10.09 31.18
C LYS A 498 -25.41 -10.27 29.92
N GLU A 499 -24.21 -10.75 30.08
CA GLU A 499 -23.34 -11.12 28.96
C GLU A 499 -23.80 -12.41 28.29
N LEU A 500 -23.88 -12.42 26.97
CA LEU A 500 -24.17 -13.61 26.18
C LEU A 500 -22.89 -14.43 25.94
N LYS A 501 -23.00 -15.74 26.10
CA LYS A 501 -21.91 -16.71 26.01
C LYS A 501 -22.29 -17.88 25.11
N ASN A 502 -21.37 -18.83 24.91
CA ASN A 502 -21.53 -20.07 24.17
C ASN A 502 -21.93 -19.83 22.70
N TRP A 503 -20.98 -19.33 21.97
CA TRP A 503 -21.12 -18.95 20.58
C TRP A 503 -20.76 -20.10 19.62
N THR A 504 -21.60 -20.33 18.63
CA THR A 504 -21.28 -21.09 17.43
C THR A 504 -20.89 -20.09 16.35
N VAL A 505 -19.68 -20.22 15.80
CA VAL A 505 -19.13 -19.25 14.86
C VAL A 505 -18.92 -19.89 13.51
N TYR A 506 -19.29 -19.20 12.44
CA TYR A 506 -19.11 -19.60 11.05
C TYR A 506 -18.29 -18.53 10.34
N ASN A 507 -17.18 -18.95 9.72
CA ASN A 507 -16.22 -18.04 9.11
C ASN A 507 -15.50 -18.64 7.89
#